data_6a5cc0beffa9dab785fe33a666152446
#
_entry.id   6a5cc0beffa9dab785fe33a666152446
#
_cell.length_a   1.000
_cell.length_b   1.000
_cell.length_c   1.000
_cell.angle_alpha   90.00
_cell.angle_beta   90.00
_cell.angle_gamma   90.00
#
_symmetry.space_group_name_H-M   'P 1'
#
loop_
_entity.id
_entity.type
_entity.pdbx_description
1 polymer ?
#
loop_
_entity_poly.entity_id
_entity_poly.type
_entity_poly.pdbx_seq_one_letter_code
_entity_poly.pdbx_strand_id
1 'polypeptide(L)'
;MTGSPVRANRPPGRVAAGPCRVRHVPRKACGRPVPARLLTSSGRTYAPGMDTSRLLRTTGTVIAAAGLLLSGCTSGGLGEPGAAAFSPPESGTAKAQPSPDAAALRPYYKQKLTWRDCGVPGFQCSTMKAPLDYAKPGSGQDVDIAVSRRTATGPGKRLGSLVVNPGGPGGSGIGYLQAYAGIGYPAAVRARYDMVSFDPRGVERSTPVECLKGPAMDKYTQVDQTPDDPAERAELVAAFKEFAAGCEANSGRVLPHVSTVDAARDMDLLRALLGDEKLNYVGASYGTFLGATYADLFPDRVGRLVLDGAMDPTRPALELNRDQTEGFDTAFTAFAKDCAKQPDCPLGKGGPDAVGARLKEFFRKVDAQPVSSGDPDRPLGEALATTGVIAALYDESAWPQLREALSSAMNGDGSGLLSLADSYYEREADGKYANLMFANAAVNCLDQPPAFSGPEAVDTALPSFEKASPVFGAGLAWAALNCTYWPVKATGKARELTAKGAAPIVVVGTTRDPATPYKWAQALAGQLESGTLLTYDGDGHTAYGRGSDCIDAAINRYLLEGKAPEDGKKC
;
A
#
# COMPACT_ATOMS: atom_id res chain seq x y z
N MET A 1 51.10 15.10 -51.91
CA MET A 1 51.24 16.43 -52.59
C MET A 1 50.23 17.34 -51.90
N THR A 2 50.77 18.21 -51.08
CA THR A 2 50.52 19.64 -50.92
C THR A 2 49.09 20.03 -50.53
N GLY A 3 48.76 20.71 -49.49
CA GLY A 3 49.52 21.47 -48.51
C GLY A 3 48.49 22.26 -47.69
N SER A 4 48.74 22.42 -46.41
CA SER A 4 48.10 23.33 -45.47
C SER A 4 48.35 24.82 -45.86
N PRO A 5 47.86 25.87 -45.19
CA PRO A 5 47.60 25.98 -43.75
C PRO A 5 46.46 26.94 -43.26
N VAL A 6 46.01 26.76 -42.02
CA VAL A 6 45.87 27.66 -40.88
C VAL A 6 45.50 29.13 -41.13
N ARG A 7 44.45 29.61 -40.45
CA ARG A 7 44.48 30.84 -39.64
C ARG A 7 43.48 30.84 -38.47
N ALA A 8 44.04 31.00 -37.29
CA ALA A 8 43.37 31.36 -36.04
C ALA A 8 42.92 32.84 -36.07
N ASN A 9 41.85 33.17 -35.39
CA ASN A 9 41.64 34.51 -34.87
C ASN A 9 40.96 34.47 -33.50
N ARG A 10 41.57 35.17 -32.59
CA ARG A 10 41.22 35.41 -31.19
C ARG A 10 40.17 36.54 -31.07
N PRO A 11 39.58 36.72 -29.85
CA PRO A 11 38.36 37.49 -29.58
C PRO A 11 38.61 38.98 -29.26
N PRO A 12 37.55 39.77 -29.17
CA PRO A 12 37.52 40.92 -28.27
C PRO A 12 36.28 40.84 -27.35
N GLY A 13 36.24 41.23 -26.13
CA GLY A 13 36.80 42.33 -25.40
C GLY A 13 35.78 42.66 -24.33
N ARG A 14 36.17 42.64 -23.07
CA ARG A 14 35.35 43.08 -21.93
C ARG A 14 34.94 44.55 -22.10
N VAL A 15 33.67 44.87 -21.77
CA VAL A 15 33.24 46.22 -21.45
C VAL A 15 32.71 46.26 -20.01
N ALA A 16 33.22 47.26 -19.31
CA ALA A 16 33.10 47.51 -17.89
C ALA A 16 31.71 48.03 -17.48
N ALA A 17 31.40 47.78 -16.22
CA ALA A 17 30.26 48.32 -15.50
C ALA A 17 30.41 49.84 -15.26
N GLY A 18 29.29 50.56 -15.39
CA GLY A 18 29.14 51.93 -14.91
C GLY A 18 27.82 52.07 -14.15
N PRO A 19 27.79 52.80 -13.03
CA PRO A 19 26.66 52.81 -12.11
C PRO A 19 25.59 53.83 -12.52
N CYS A 20 24.32 53.43 -12.54
CA CYS A 20 23.19 54.35 -12.70
C CYS A 20 22.68 54.85 -11.35
N ARG A 21 22.67 56.16 -11.25
CA ARG A 21 22.24 56.99 -10.13
C ARG A 21 20.74 56.90 -9.85
N VAL A 22 20.42 56.87 -8.58
CA VAL A 22 19.10 57.12 -7.97
C VAL A 22 18.63 58.54 -8.28
N ARG A 23 17.42 58.72 -8.80
CA ARG A 23 16.66 59.98 -8.78
C ARG A 23 15.40 59.82 -7.96
N HIS A 24 15.34 60.59 -6.89
CA HIS A 24 14.15 60.86 -6.08
C HIS A 24 13.10 61.65 -6.89
N VAL A 25 11.83 61.31 -6.75
CA VAL A 25 10.66 62.18 -6.96
C VAL A 25 9.57 61.83 -5.93
N PRO A 26 8.75 62.81 -5.46
CA PRO A 26 8.29 62.88 -4.08
C PRO A 26 6.86 62.29 -3.81
N ARG A 27 6.60 62.06 -2.52
CA ARG A 27 5.31 61.73 -1.93
C ARG A 27 4.24 62.82 -2.12
N LYS A 28 3.01 62.42 -2.48
CA LYS A 28 1.73 63.09 -2.12
C LYS A 28 0.72 62.00 -1.73
N ALA A 29 0.37 61.87 -0.57
CA ALA A 29 -0.69 62.41 0.26
C ALA A 29 -2.05 61.70 0.11
N CYS A 30 -2.42 61.00 1.22
CA CYS A 30 -3.75 60.81 1.83
C CYS A 30 -4.96 60.46 0.94
N GLY A 31 -5.45 59.21 1.11
CA GLY A 31 -6.84 58.82 0.91
C GLY A 31 -7.31 57.91 2.02
N ARG A 32 -8.39 58.28 2.67
CA ARG A 32 -8.98 57.70 3.90
C ARG A 32 -9.50 56.26 3.66
N PRO A 33 -9.59 55.41 4.74
CA PRO A 33 -10.14 54.06 4.63
C PRO A 33 -11.69 54.11 4.63
N VAL A 34 -12.29 53.28 3.79
CA VAL A 34 -13.73 53.00 3.74
C VAL A 34 -14.02 51.80 4.63
N PRO A 35 -15.05 51.79 5.47
CA PRO A 35 -15.34 50.71 6.40
C PRO A 35 -15.96 49.50 5.72
N ALA A 36 -15.48 48.33 6.11
CA ALA A 36 -16.07 47.03 5.74
C ALA A 36 -17.47 46.89 6.37
N ARG A 37 -18.47 46.67 5.56
CA ARG A 37 -19.79 46.24 5.98
C ARG A 37 -19.77 44.76 6.34
N LEU A 38 -20.04 44.47 7.60
CA LEU A 38 -20.44 43.14 8.10
C LEU A 38 -21.81 42.78 7.49
N LEU A 39 -21.84 41.71 6.72
CA LEU A 39 -23.08 41.00 6.38
C LEU A 39 -23.25 39.86 7.42
N THR A 40 -24.15 40.11 8.36
CA THR A 40 -24.69 39.11 9.26
C THR A 40 -25.66 38.23 8.49
N SER A 41 -25.36 36.92 8.34
CA SER A 41 -26.35 35.91 7.99
C SER A 41 -26.74 35.14 9.26
N SER A 42 -28.03 35.21 9.53
CA SER A 42 -28.76 34.64 10.64
C SER A 42 -28.56 33.13 10.78
N GLY A 43 -28.13 32.70 11.98
CA GLY A 43 -28.17 31.34 12.44
C GLY A 43 -29.59 30.80 12.55
N ARG A 44 -29.81 29.60 12.09
CA ARG A 44 -30.88 28.71 12.54
C ARG A 44 -30.24 27.54 13.28
N THR A 45 -30.35 27.57 14.59
CA THR A 45 -30.17 26.45 15.48
C THR A 45 -31.33 25.46 15.29
N TYR A 46 -31.02 24.21 14.94
CA TYR A 46 -31.93 23.10 15.16
C TYR A 46 -31.45 22.30 16.35
N ALA A 47 -32.27 22.30 17.41
CA ALA A 47 -32.16 21.40 18.52
C ALA A 47 -32.88 20.08 18.21
N PRO A 48 -32.38 18.92 18.68
CA PRO A 48 -33.10 17.66 18.53
C PRO A 48 -34.11 17.51 19.67
N GLY A 49 -35.38 17.42 19.30
CA GLY A 49 -36.46 17.01 20.21
C GLY A 49 -36.54 15.49 20.24
N MET A 50 -36.36 14.92 21.45
CA MET A 50 -36.80 13.56 21.77
C MET A 50 -38.33 13.51 21.75
N ASP A 51 -38.88 12.48 21.13
CA ASP A 51 -40.19 11.98 21.49
C ASP A 51 -40.19 10.45 21.60
N THR A 52 -40.40 10.01 22.82
CA THR A 52 -40.61 8.63 23.23
C THR A 52 -42.11 8.38 23.21
N SER A 53 -42.53 7.30 22.55
CA SER A 53 -43.61 6.39 22.93
C SER A 53 -44.36 5.81 21.75
N ARG A 54 -44.25 4.50 21.56
CA ARG A 54 -45.34 3.52 21.69
C ARG A 54 -44.88 2.09 21.44
N LEU A 55 -44.94 1.35 22.53
CA LEU A 55 -45.02 -0.12 22.54
C LEU A 55 -46.26 -0.60 21.78
N LEU A 56 -46.12 -1.67 21.03
CA LEU A 56 -47.19 -2.68 20.93
C LEU A 56 -46.55 -4.06 20.68
N ARG A 57 -46.83 -4.93 21.61
CA ARG A 57 -46.53 -6.35 21.64
C ARG A 57 -47.41 -7.11 20.62
N THR A 58 -46.85 -8.12 19.95
CA THR A 58 -47.63 -9.32 19.66
C THR A 58 -46.71 -10.54 19.76
N THR A 59 -47.11 -11.42 20.64
CA THR A 59 -46.64 -12.76 20.94
C THR A 59 -47.21 -13.77 19.89
N GLY A 60 -46.44 -14.83 19.61
CA GLY A 60 -46.93 -16.01 18.87
C GLY A 60 -45.78 -17.00 18.67
N THR A 61 -45.54 -17.80 19.55
CA THR A 61 -45.73 -19.23 19.88
C THR A 61 -45.01 -20.23 18.94
N VAL A 62 -44.09 -20.92 19.55
CA VAL A 62 -43.41 -22.18 19.34
C VAL A 62 -44.23 -23.27 18.60
N ILE A 63 -43.57 -24.04 17.71
CA ILE A 63 -43.69 -25.52 17.66
C ILE A 63 -42.36 -26.14 17.22
N ALA A 64 -41.86 -27.04 18.06
CA ALA A 64 -40.76 -27.94 17.79
C ALA A 64 -41.30 -29.24 17.15
N ALA A 65 -40.54 -29.85 16.26
CA ALA A 65 -40.67 -31.27 15.98
C ALA A 65 -39.31 -31.87 15.61
N ALA A 66 -38.87 -32.77 16.45
CA ALA A 66 -37.74 -33.66 16.26
C ALA A 66 -38.14 -34.86 15.38
N GLY A 67 -37.16 -35.39 14.64
CA GLY A 67 -37.32 -36.65 13.91
C GLY A 67 -35.99 -37.23 13.49
N LEU A 68 -35.44 -38.07 14.34
CA LEU A 68 -34.39 -39.06 14.00
C LEU A 68 -34.97 -40.12 13.05
N LEU A 69 -34.16 -40.62 12.13
CA LEU A 69 -34.06 -42.07 11.84
C LEU A 69 -32.78 -42.39 11.05
N LEU A 70 -32.15 -43.45 11.49
CA LEU A 70 -30.93 -44.14 11.09
C LEU A 70 -31.15 -45.08 9.88
N SER A 71 -29.99 -45.41 9.31
CA SER A 71 -29.62 -46.71 8.71
C SER A 71 -29.68 -46.87 7.20
N GLY A 72 -28.54 -47.35 6.68
CA GLY A 72 -28.47 -48.38 5.68
C GLY A 72 -27.22 -48.36 4.80
N CYS A 73 -26.22 -49.19 5.14
CA CYS A 73 -25.13 -49.60 4.25
C CYS A 73 -25.65 -50.42 3.07
N THR A 74 -25.12 -50.23 1.86
CA THR A 74 -24.72 -51.35 1.01
C THR A 74 -23.64 -50.93 -0.02
N SER A 75 -22.70 -51.79 -0.14
CA SER A 75 -21.53 -51.87 -0.99
C SER A 75 -21.87 -52.07 -2.48
N GLY A 76 -21.12 -51.42 -3.36
CA GLY A 76 -21.07 -51.72 -4.80
C GLY A 76 -19.86 -51.04 -5.43
N GLY A 77 -18.76 -51.77 -5.58
CA GLY A 77 -17.56 -51.30 -6.25
C GLY A 77 -17.70 -51.28 -7.76
N LEU A 78 -17.12 -50.28 -8.39
CA LEU A 78 -16.64 -50.31 -9.78
C LEU A 78 -15.40 -49.42 -9.89
N GLY A 79 -14.42 -49.94 -10.64
CA GLY A 79 -13.02 -49.58 -10.66
C GLY A 79 -12.68 -48.11 -10.97
N GLU A 80 -11.63 -47.64 -10.31
CA GLU A 80 -10.89 -46.42 -10.61
C GLU A 80 -9.88 -46.66 -11.75
N PRO A 81 -9.71 -45.69 -12.65
CA PRO A 81 -8.47 -45.56 -13.40
C PRO A 81 -7.45 -44.73 -12.62
N GLY A 82 -6.24 -45.29 -12.53
CA GLY A 82 -5.13 -44.81 -11.69
C GLY A 82 -4.86 -43.32 -11.71
N ALA A 83 -4.92 -42.71 -10.56
CA ALA A 83 -4.32 -41.40 -10.31
C ALA A 83 -2.82 -41.59 -10.09
N ALA A 84 -2.00 -40.98 -10.96
CA ALA A 84 -0.57 -40.83 -10.71
C ALA A 84 -0.36 -40.08 -9.41
N ALA A 85 0.29 -40.74 -8.46
CA ALA A 85 0.68 -40.15 -7.19
C ALA A 85 1.70 -39.02 -7.45
N PHE A 86 1.25 -37.78 -7.28
CA PHE A 86 2.15 -36.65 -7.10
C PHE A 86 2.79 -36.80 -5.71
N SER A 87 4.05 -37.18 -5.67
CA SER A 87 4.86 -37.06 -4.46
C SER A 87 5.03 -35.56 -4.16
N PRO A 88 4.78 -35.10 -2.93
CA PRO A 88 5.09 -33.73 -2.56
C PRO A 88 6.61 -33.52 -2.69
N PRO A 89 7.07 -32.35 -3.15
CA PRO A 89 8.49 -32.04 -3.17
C PRO A 89 9.00 -32.09 -1.73
N GLU A 90 10.10 -32.82 -1.53
CA GLU A 90 10.79 -32.91 -0.25
C GLU A 90 11.00 -31.48 0.30
N SER A 91 10.60 -31.29 1.55
CA SER A 91 10.84 -30.06 2.31
C SER A 91 12.35 -29.90 2.50
N GLY A 92 13.01 -29.30 1.51
CA GLY A 92 14.36 -28.83 1.66
C GLY A 92 14.37 -27.80 2.79
N THR A 93 14.94 -28.16 3.94
CA THR A 93 15.23 -27.24 5.03
C THR A 93 16.02 -26.07 4.44
N ALA A 94 15.32 -24.92 4.23
CA ALA A 94 15.98 -23.68 3.90
C ALA A 94 17.02 -23.44 5.00
N LYS A 95 18.30 -23.30 4.62
CA LYS A 95 19.34 -22.90 5.56
C LYS A 95 18.85 -21.61 6.21
N ALA A 96 18.59 -21.66 7.52
CA ALA A 96 18.25 -20.48 8.30
C ALA A 96 19.32 -19.41 8.00
N GLN A 97 18.89 -18.20 7.65
CA GLN A 97 19.81 -17.08 7.52
C GLN A 97 20.62 -17.01 8.82
N PRO A 98 21.97 -16.89 8.76
CA PRO A 98 22.78 -16.85 9.97
C PRO A 98 22.26 -15.74 10.89
N SER A 99 22.03 -16.07 12.16
CA SER A 99 21.71 -15.06 13.16
C SER A 99 22.83 -14.03 13.19
N PRO A 100 22.52 -12.72 13.12
CA PRO A 100 23.53 -11.67 13.16
C PRO A 100 24.40 -11.81 14.42
N ASP A 101 25.70 -11.53 14.32
CA ASP A 101 26.59 -11.48 15.49
C ASP A 101 26.03 -10.46 16.50
N ALA A 102 25.51 -10.97 17.63
CA ALA A 102 24.93 -10.15 18.67
C ALA A 102 25.92 -9.12 19.26
N ALA A 103 27.21 -9.41 19.23
CA ALA A 103 28.26 -8.49 19.70
C ALA A 103 28.43 -7.32 18.72
N ALA A 104 28.46 -7.58 17.43
CA ALA A 104 28.59 -6.56 16.40
C ALA A 104 27.33 -5.65 16.27
N LEU A 105 26.15 -6.13 16.68
CA LEU A 105 24.93 -5.32 16.72
C LEU A 105 24.82 -4.41 17.95
N ARG A 106 25.60 -4.62 19.00
CA ARG A 106 25.53 -3.82 20.24
C ARG A 106 25.59 -2.30 20.01
N PRO A 107 26.43 -1.74 19.12
CA PRO A 107 26.47 -0.31 18.88
C PRO A 107 25.12 0.23 18.39
N TYR A 108 24.43 -0.51 17.51
CA TYR A 108 23.13 -0.12 16.97
C TYR A 108 22.05 -0.13 18.05
N TYR A 109 22.03 -1.11 18.95
CA TYR A 109 21.10 -1.16 20.10
C TYR A 109 21.39 -0.15 21.20
N LYS A 110 22.60 0.47 21.24
CA LYS A 110 23.01 1.43 22.27
C LYS A 110 23.01 2.88 21.80
N GLN A 111 22.76 3.13 20.51
CA GLN A 111 22.61 4.51 20.02
C GLN A 111 21.43 5.21 20.70
N LYS A 112 21.38 6.52 20.65
CA LYS A 112 20.29 7.32 21.23
C LYS A 112 19.57 8.08 20.14
N LEU A 113 18.24 8.04 20.17
CA LEU A 113 17.41 8.87 19.32
C LEU A 113 17.45 10.31 19.80
N THR A 114 17.94 11.22 18.96
CA THR A 114 17.93 12.65 19.21
C THR A 114 16.72 13.27 18.54
N TRP A 115 15.71 13.55 19.34
CA TRP A 115 14.46 14.09 18.85
C TRP A 115 14.56 15.60 18.57
N ARG A 116 14.05 16.03 17.41
CA ARG A 116 13.98 17.42 16.97
C ARG A 116 12.61 17.71 16.37
N ASP A 117 12.26 18.97 16.24
CA ASP A 117 11.07 19.39 15.49
C ASP A 117 11.22 18.97 14.02
N CYS A 118 10.16 18.42 13.44
CA CYS A 118 10.11 18.03 12.04
C CYS A 118 9.50 19.11 11.12
N GLY A 119 9.07 20.24 11.65
CA GLY A 119 8.28 21.22 10.90
C GLY A 119 6.78 20.89 10.80
N VAL A 120 6.35 19.76 11.36
CA VAL A 120 4.93 19.37 11.45
C VAL A 120 4.47 19.50 12.90
N PRO A 121 3.47 20.34 13.20
CA PRO A 121 3.07 20.64 14.58
C PRO A 121 2.71 19.39 15.41
N GLY A 122 3.33 19.25 16.57
CA GLY A 122 3.10 18.14 17.49
C GLY A 122 3.86 16.86 17.19
N PHE A 123 4.70 16.85 16.15
CA PHE A 123 5.57 15.72 15.80
C PHE A 123 7.04 16.04 16.04
N GLN A 124 7.78 15.02 16.38
CA GLN A 124 9.23 15.05 16.54
C GLN A 124 9.87 13.99 15.62
N CYS A 125 11.00 14.33 15.02
CA CYS A 125 11.77 13.45 14.15
C CYS A 125 13.14 13.13 14.72
N SER A 126 13.63 11.95 14.37
CA SER A 126 14.97 11.47 14.66
C SER A 126 15.46 10.59 13.51
N THR A 127 16.73 10.19 13.59
CA THR A 127 17.32 9.21 12.70
C THR A 127 18.07 8.19 13.53
N MET A 128 17.94 6.92 13.20
CA MET A 128 18.78 5.85 13.73
C MET A 128 19.61 5.23 12.60
N LYS A 129 20.74 4.64 12.93
CA LYS A 129 21.54 3.83 12.01
C LYS A 129 21.20 2.36 12.16
N ALA A 130 21.16 1.66 11.04
CA ALA A 130 21.10 0.21 10.98
C ALA A 130 22.21 -0.30 10.05
N PRO A 131 22.73 -1.53 10.24
CA PRO A 131 23.69 -2.07 9.30
C PRO A 131 23.06 -2.22 7.91
N LEU A 132 23.79 -1.87 6.85
CA LEU A 132 23.32 -2.13 5.49
C LEU A 132 23.07 -3.63 5.31
N ASP A 133 24.06 -4.45 5.67
CA ASP A 133 24.00 -5.92 5.62
C ASP A 133 24.02 -6.50 7.05
N TYR A 134 22.91 -7.08 7.46
CA TYR A 134 22.80 -7.74 8.76
C TYR A 134 23.66 -9.01 8.89
N ALA A 135 24.13 -9.60 7.78
CA ALA A 135 25.09 -10.70 7.83
C ALA A 135 26.51 -10.21 8.15
N LYS A 136 26.78 -8.90 7.95
CA LYS A 136 28.10 -8.27 8.19
C LYS A 136 27.96 -6.97 8.99
N PRO A 137 27.31 -6.98 10.15
CA PRO A 137 27.19 -5.79 10.98
C PRO A 137 28.56 -5.29 11.38
N GLY A 138 28.75 -3.97 11.39
CA GLY A 138 30.06 -3.37 11.72
C GLY A 138 31.05 -3.29 10.55
N SER A 139 30.64 -3.60 9.33
CA SER A 139 31.44 -3.38 8.11
C SER A 139 31.72 -1.90 7.81
N GLY A 140 31.11 -0.97 8.57
CA GLY A 140 31.17 0.48 8.34
C GLY A 140 30.18 0.97 7.26
N GLN A 141 29.38 0.07 6.73
CA GLN A 141 28.30 0.41 5.80
C GLN A 141 26.96 0.39 6.53
N ASP A 142 26.39 1.56 6.71
CA ASP A 142 25.12 1.74 7.40
C ASP A 142 24.05 2.31 6.46
N VAL A 143 22.81 2.13 6.84
CA VAL A 143 21.64 2.87 6.35
C VAL A 143 21.13 3.77 7.46
N ASP A 144 20.66 4.95 7.05
CA ASP A 144 19.94 5.86 7.94
C ASP A 144 18.45 5.55 7.88
N ILE A 145 17.84 5.32 9.03
CA ILE A 145 16.41 5.05 9.18
C ILE A 145 15.78 6.26 9.86
N ALA A 146 14.92 6.95 9.14
CA ALA A 146 14.17 8.09 9.64
C ALA A 146 13.00 7.61 10.51
N VAL A 147 12.78 8.31 11.62
CA VAL A 147 11.74 8.00 12.61
C VAL A 147 10.98 9.27 12.96
N SER A 148 9.67 9.16 13.12
CA SER A 148 8.83 10.24 13.65
C SER A 148 7.97 9.73 14.80
N ARG A 149 7.69 10.63 15.75
CA ARG A 149 6.76 10.36 16.85
C ARG A 149 5.85 11.53 17.16
N ARG A 150 4.69 11.21 17.72
CA ARG A 150 3.82 12.10 18.45
C ARG A 150 3.63 11.53 19.86
N THR A 151 4.02 12.24 20.89
CA THR A 151 3.91 11.77 22.27
C THR A 151 2.47 11.63 22.71
N ALA A 152 2.20 10.71 23.64
CA ALA A 152 0.88 10.50 24.23
C ALA A 152 0.30 11.82 24.77
N THR A 153 -0.97 12.08 24.47
CA THR A 153 -1.61 13.38 24.72
C THR A 153 -2.53 13.39 25.94
N GLY A 154 -2.81 12.21 26.53
CA GLY A 154 -3.82 12.09 27.58
C GLY A 154 -3.26 11.94 28.99
N PRO A 155 -4.15 12.14 30.00
CA PRO A 155 -3.83 11.78 31.36
C PRO A 155 -3.73 10.27 31.54
N GLY A 156 -2.92 9.83 32.47
CA GLY A 156 -2.75 8.44 32.83
C GLY A 156 -1.39 7.86 32.42
N LYS A 157 -1.15 6.61 32.83
CA LYS A 157 0.13 5.95 32.55
C LYS A 157 0.28 5.65 31.06
N ARG A 158 1.37 6.11 30.45
CA ARG A 158 1.79 5.72 29.12
C ARG A 158 1.94 4.19 29.04
N LEU A 159 1.43 3.58 27.96
CA LEU A 159 1.51 2.12 27.74
C LEU A 159 2.75 1.68 26.95
N GLY A 160 3.46 2.64 26.36
CA GLY A 160 4.62 2.39 25.51
C GLY A 160 4.49 3.16 24.19
N SER A 161 5.28 2.76 23.21
CA SER A 161 5.15 3.22 21.82
C SER A 161 4.19 2.29 21.06
N LEU A 162 3.36 2.88 20.18
CA LEU A 162 2.61 2.15 19.15
C LEU A 162 3.22 2.49 17.80
N VAL A 163 3.94 1.53 17.24
CA VAL A 163 4.54 1.67 15.92
C VAL A 163 3.47 1.38 14.87
N VAL A 164 3.35 2.24 13.86
CA VAL A 164 2.38 2.09 12.78
C VAL A 164 3.08 2.02 11.42
N ASN A 165 2.54 1.23 10.50
CA ASN A 165 3.05 1.11 9.13
C ASN A 165 1.89 0.98 8.14
N PRO A 166 1.83 1.81 7.06
CA PRO A 166 0.73 1.79 6.09
C PRO A 166 0.82 0.64 5.09
N GLY A 167 1.98 0.04 4.92
CA GLY A 167 2.20 -0.98 3.90
C GLY A 167 2.80 -0.45 2.61
N GLY A 168 2.25 -0.86 1.51
CA GLY A 168 2.73 -0.69 0.15
C GLY A 168 3.19 -2.03 -0.45
N PRO A 169 4.45 -2.54 -0.30
CA PRO A 169 5.60 -1.89 0.36
C PRO A 169 5.99 -0.56 -0.29
N GLY A 170 6.73 0.25 0.43
CA GLY A 170 7.20 1.55 -0.07
C GLY A 170 6.43 2.76 0.43
N GLY A 171 5.27 2.57 1.06
CA GLY A 171 4.53 3.67 1.68
C GLY A 171 5.31 4.29 2.85
N SER A 172 5.40 5.64 2.88
CA SER A 172 6.05 6.36 3.97
C SER A 172 5.32 6.17 5.28
N GLY A 173 5.96 5.48 6.24
CA GLY A 173 5.42 5.36 7.59
C GLY A 173 5.32 6.71 8.30
N ILE A 174 6.30 7.59 8.09
CA ILE A 174 6.31 8.95 8.65
C ILE A 174 5.18 9.77 8.04
N GLY A 175 5.00 9.73 6.73
CA GLY A 175 3.88 10.41 6.05
C GLY A 175 2.53 9.94 6.58
N TYR A 176 2.33 8.63 6.68
CA TYR A 176 1.12 8.03 7.23
C TYR A 176 0.87 8.45 8.70
N LEU A 177 1.90 8.44 9.54
CA LEU A 177 1.78 8.87 10.92
C LEU A 177 1.35 10.33 11.02
N GLN A 178 1.99 11.22 10.26
CA GLN A 178 1.78 12.66 10.34
C GLN A 178 0.44 13.09 9.72
N ALA A 179 0.04 12.46 8.62
CA ALA A 179 -1.20 12.79 7.91
C ALA A 179 -2.45 12.08 8.49
N TYR A 180 -2.29 10.90 9.10
CA TYR A 180 -3.42 10.09 9.51
C TYR A 180 -3.28 9.49 10.92
N ALA A 181 -2.41 8.50 11.15
CA ALA A 181 -2.45 7.70 12.38
C ALA A 181 -2.21 8.52 13.65
N GLY A 182 -1.29 9.49 13.62
CA GLY A 182 -0.96 10.35 14.77
C GLY A 182 -2.04 11.36 15.13
N ILE A 183 -3.00 11.61 14.23
CA ILE A 183 -4.09 12.59 14.44
C ILE A 183 -5.48 11.96 14.37
N GLY A 184 -5.68 10.96 13.49
CA GLY A 184 -6.97 10.34 13.17
C GLY A 184 -7.29 9.06 13.95
N TYR A 185 -6.29 8.31 14.45
CA TYR A 185 -6.56 7.12 15.26
C TYR A 185 -7.39 7.49 16.50
N PRO A 186 -8.17 6.55 17.08
CA PRO A 186 -9.04 6.81 18.23
C PRO A 186 -8.31 7.54 19.36
N ALA A 187 -8.94 8.60 19.89
CA ALA A 187 -8.35 9.48 20.88
C ALA A 187 -7.88 8.73 22.14
N ALA A 188 -8.59 7.65 22.53
CA ALA A 188 -8.22 6.80 23.66
C ALA A 188 -6.87 6.09 23.45
N VAL A 189 -6.55 5.67 22.22
CA VAL A 189 -5.27 5.07 21.88
C VAL A 189 -4.16 6.11 21.88
N ARG A 190 -4.37 7.25 21.19
CA ARG A 190 -3.41 8.37 21.16
C ARG A 190 -3.14 9.01 22.53
N ALA A 191 -4.08 8.86 23.46
CA ALA A 191 -3.90 9.33 24.84
C ALA A 191 -2.91 8.48 25.65
N ARG A 192 -2.72 7.21 25.27
CA ARG A 192 -2.00 6.23 26.07
C ARG A 192 -0.69 5.72 25.43
N TYR A 193 -0.51 5.93 24.12
CA TYR A 193 0.68 5.55 23.40
C TYR A 193 1.41 6.76 22.80
N ASP A 194 2.73 6.72 22.82
CA ASP A 194 3.47 7.51 21.85
C ASP A 194 3.24 6.88 20.49
N MET A 195 2.62 7.61 19.59
CA MET A 195 2.41 7.17 18.22
C MET A 195 3.71 7.33 17.46
N VAL A 196 4.25 6.24 16.93
CA VAL A 196 5.58 6.22 16.29
C VAL A 196 5.45 5.60 14.90
N SER A 197 6.23 6.09 13.96
CA SER A 197 6.49 5.40 12.72
C SER A 197 7.90 5.66 12.21
N PHE A 198 8.31 4.87 11.26
CA PHE A 198 9.58 5.02 10.55
C PHE A 198 9.34 4.76 9.06
N ASP A 199 10.16 5.36 8.23
CA ASP A 199 10.24 4.93 6.84
C ASP A 199 11.14 3.69 6.81
N PRO A 200 10.68 2.51 6.34
CA PRO A 200 11.56 1.34 6.22
C PRO A 200 12.76 1.64 5.31
N ARG A 201 13.83 0.84 5.44
CA ARG A 201 14.99 0.97 4.55
C ARG A 201 14.59 0.97 3.07
N GLY A 202 15.14 1.87 2.30
CA GLY A 202 14.79 2.06 0.90
C GLY A 202 13.57 2.95 0.67
N VAL A 203 12.85 3.37 1.73
CA VAL A 203 11.63 4.17 1.65
C VAL A 203 11.91 5.61 2.04
N GLU A 204 11.49 6.54 1.20
CA GLU A 204 11.45 7.98 1.42
C GLU A 204 12.71 8.54 2.13
N ARG A 205 12.64 8.85 3.43
CA ARG A 205 13.71 9.48 4.20
C ARG A 205 14.77 8.48 4.71
N SER A 206 14.59 7.18 4.42
CA SER A 206 15.42 6.08 4.95
C SER A 206 16.30 5.45 3.88
N THR A 207 17.30 6.20 3.41
CA THR A 207 18.22 5.76 2.33
C THR A 207 17.42 5.28 1.11
N PRO A 208 16.66 6.18 0.46
CA PRO A 208 15.64 5.83 -0.52
C PRO A 208 16.18 5.04 -1.72
N VAL A 209 15.36 4.14 -2.23
CA VAL A 209 15.55 3.57 -3.56
C VAL A 209 15.14 4.63 -4.59
N GLU A 210 16.03 4.94 -5.52
CA GLU A 210 15.80 5.83 -6.65
C GLU A 210 15.96 5.04 -7.96
N CYS A 211 14.99 5.18 -8.88
CA CYS A 211 14.99 4.48 -10.16
C CYS A 211 14.95 5.46 -11.34
N LEU A 212 13.77 5.98 -11.66
CA LEU A 212 13.55 6.90 -12.78
C LEU A 212 13.27 8.32 -12.26
N LYS A 213 13.62 9.32 -13.09
CA LYS A 213 13.24 10.72 -12.82
C LYS A 213 11.88 11.04 -13.46
N GLY A 214 11.23 12.10 -12.99
CA GLY A 214 9.87 12.48 -13.36
C GLY A 214 9.44 12.18 -14.81
N PRO A 215 10.09 12.79 -15.84
CA PRO A 215 9.68 12.53 -17.23
C PRO A 215 9.86 11.08 -17.69
N ALA A 216 10.88 10.36 -17.20
CA ALA A 216 11.05 8.95 -17.52
C ALA A 216 10.01 8.08 -16.78
N MET A 217 9.61 8.48 -15.58
CA MET A 217 8.53 7.81 -14.86
C MET A 217 7.17 8.13 -15.48
N ASP A 218 6.93 9.36 -15.95
CA ASP A 218 5.74 9.71 -16.74
C ASP A 218 5.60 8.81 -17.97
N LYS A 219 6.70 8.57 -18.69
CA LYS A 219 6.71 7.63 -19.81
C LYS A 219 6.39 6.19 -19.35
N TYR A 220 7.02 5.72 -18.28
CA TYR A 220 6.82 4.37 -17.74
C TYR A 220 5.37 4.11 -17.34
N THR A 221 4.70 5.07 -16.69
CA THR A 221 3.31 4.91 -16.22
C THR A 221 2.27 4.95 -17.34
N GLN A 222 2.64 5.37 -18.54
CA GLN A 222 1.79 5.43 -19.72
C GLN A 222 1.94 4.21 -20.65
N VAL A 223 2.94 3.34 -20.40
CA VAL A 223 3.13 2.14 -21.23
C VAL A 223 1.92 1.22 -21.11
N ASP A 224 1.44 0.75 -22.25
CA ASP A 224 0.33 -0.18 -22.30
C ASP A 224 0.62 -1.47 -21.50
N GLN A 225 -0.33 -1.82 -20.62
CA GLN A 225 -0.25 -2.99 -19.74
C GLN A 225 -1.05 -4.19 -20.28
N THR A 226 -1.68 -4.04 -21.44
CA THR A 226 -2.50 -5.07 -22.08
C THR A 226 -2.07 -5.31 -23.54
N PRO A 227 -0.76 -5.50 -23.81
CA PRO A 227 -0.22 -5.50 -25.17
C PRO A 227 -0.94 -6.52 -26.04
N ASP A 228 -1.51 -6.06 -27.16
CA ASP A 228 -2.28 -6.88 -28.08
C ASP A 228 -1.51 -7.20 -29.39
N ASP A 229 -0.35 -6.54 -29.58
CA ASP A 229 0.55 -6.81 -30.68
C ASP A 229 2.02 -7.01 -30.22
N PRO A 230 2.91 -7.53 -31.13
CA PRO A 230 4.31 -7.76 -30.80
C PRO A 230 5.12 -6.48 -30.50
N ALA A 231 4.74 -5.31 -31.02
CA ALA A 231 5.46 -4.06 -30.80
C ALA A 231 5.17 -3.51 -29.41
N GLU A 232 3.92 -3.51 -28.98
CA GLU A 232 3.50 -3.14 -27.64
C GLU A 232 4.12 -4.05 -26.57
N ARG A 233 4.11 -5.38 -26.82
CA ARG A 233 4.80 -6.34 -25.97
C ARG A 233 6.29 -6.02 -25.82
N ALA A 234 6.95 -5.68 -26.93
CA ALA A 234 8.37 -5.31 -26.89
C ALA A 234 8.60 -4.00 -26.14
N GLU A 235 7.69 -3.03 -26.27
CA GLU A 235 7.74 -1.75 -25.54
C GLU A 235 7.55 -1.96 -24.04
N LEU A 236 6.57 -2.75 -23.62
CA LEU A 236 6.33 -3.09 -22.20
C LEU A 236 7.56 -3.77 -21.59
N VAL A 237 8.13 -4.77 -22.27
CA VAL A 237 9.36 -5.45 -21.82
C VAL A 237 10.54 -4.48 -21.75
N ALA A 238 10.68 -3.57 -22.70
CA ALA A 238 11.73 -2.55 -22.67
C ALA A 238 11.55 -1.59 -21.49
N ALA A 239 10.32 -1.17 -21.20
CA ALA A 239 10.01 -0.32 -20.05
C ALA A 239 10.37 -0.97 -18.71
N PHE A 240 10.05 -2.25 -18.50
CA PHE A 240 10.46 -2.98 -17.31
C PHE A 240 11.98 -3.09 -17.16
N LYS A 241 12.70 -3.33 -18.28
CA LYS A 241 14.17 -3.38 -18.28
C LYS A 241 14.78 -2.01 -18.00
N GLU A 242 14.25 -0.94 -18.58
CA GLU A 242 14.70 0.44 -18.33
C GLU A 242 14.48 0.83 -16.87
N PHE A 243 13.32 0.51 -16.31
CA PHE A 243 13.00 0.73 -14.89
C PHE A 243 14.00 0.00 -13.99
N ALA A 244 14.21 -1.29 -14.20
CA ALA A 244 15.15 -2.12 -13.43
C ALA A 244 16.59 -1.62 -13.54
N ALA A 245 17.05 -1.25 -14.74
CA ALA A 245 18.39 -0.69 -14.97
C ALA A 245 18.55 0.68 -14.29
N GLY A 246 17.51 1.52 -14.28
CA GLY A 246 17.50 2.79 -13.56
C GLY A 246 17.66 2.59 -12.05
N CYS A 247 16.95 1.60 -11.49
CA CYS A 247 17.08 1.25 -10.07
C CYS A 247 18.49 0.74 -9.74
N GLU A 248 19.08 -0.10 -10.58
CA GLU A 248 20.44 -0.61 -10.41
C GLU A 248 21.47 0.52 -10.44
N ALA A 249 21.37 1.40 -11.43
CA ALA A 249 22.29 2.51 -11.61
C ALA A 249 22.26 3.51 -10.45
N ASN A 250 21.07 3.83 -9.92
CA ASN A 250 20.90 4.85 -8.89
C ASN A 250 20.96 4.29 -7.46
N SER A 251 20.60 3.01 -7.26
CA SER A 251 20.43 2.42 -5.93
C SER A 251 21.04 1.03 -5.76
N GLY A 252 21.88 0.55 -6.69
CA GLY A 252 22.42 -0.82 -6.71
C GLY A 252 23.05 -1.28 -5.40
N ARG A 253 23.64 -0.38 -4.61
CA ARG A 253 24.19 -0.67 -3.28
C ARG A 253 23.11 -1.09 -2.27
N VAL A 254 21.92 -0.52 -2.36
CA VAL A 254 20.84 -0.70 -1.38
C VAL A 254 19.90 -1.83 -1.77
N LEU A 255 19.68 -2.05 -3.07
CA LEU A 255 18.73 -3.04 -3.59
C LEU A 255 18.86 -4.45 -2.97
N PRO A 256 20.06 -5.01 -2.71
CA PRO A 256 20.18 -6.33 -2.09
C PRO A 256 19.79 -6.39 -0.60
N HIS A 257 19.48 -5.24 0.02
CA HIS A 257 19.36 -5.07 1.45
C HIS A 257 18.03 -4.41 1.90
N VAL A 258 17.01 -4.39 1.04
CA VAL A 258 15.70 -3.81 1.36
C VAL A 258 14.63 -4.87 1.66
N SER A 259 15.04 -6.08 2.06
CA SER A 259 14.11 -7.16 2.36
C SER A 259 13.22 -6.85 3.56
N THR A 260 12.02 -7.44 3.58
CA THR A 260 11.13 -7.38 4.76
C THR A 260 11.78 -7.94 6.01
N VAL A 261 12.64 -8.96 5.89
CA VAL A 261 13.42 -9.51 7.02
C VAL A 261 14.34 -8.46 7.62
N ASP A 262 15.04 -7.68 6.78
CA ASP A 262 15.95 -6.64 7.28
C ASP A 262 15.18 -5.44 7.85
N ALA A 263 14.03 -5.06 7.24
CA ALA A 263 13.13 -4.05 7.79
C ALA A 263 12.54 -4.46 9.15
N ALA A 264 12.21 -5.74 9.35
CA ALA A 264 11.78 -6.26 10.65
C ALA A 264 12.89 -6.21 11.71
N ARG A 265 14.15 -6.42 11.32
CA ARG A 265 15.30 -6.23 12.21
C ARG A 265 15.52 -4.76 12.57
N ASP A 266 15.34 -3.84 11.63
CA ASP A 266 15.35 -2.39 11.90
C ASP A 266 14.26 -2.01 12.90
N MET A 267 13.08 -2.60 12.78
CA MET A 267 11.96 -2.37 13.69
C MET A 267 12.28 -2.84 15.11
N ASP A 268 13.07 -3.93 15.27
CA ASP A 268 13.54 -4.35 16.60
C ASP A 268 14.61 -3.41 17.19
N LEU A 269 15.50 -2.87 16.36
CA LEU A 269 16.39 -1.79 16.80
C LEU A 269 15.57 -0.59 17.28
N LEU A 270 14.59 -0.15 16.50
CA LEU A 270 13.72 0.96 16.88
C LEU A 270 13.00 0.71 18.21
N ARG A 271 12.37 -0.47 18.39
CA ARG A 271 11.75 -0.87 19.66
C ARG A 271 12.69 -0.67 20.85
N ALA A 272 13.92 -1.17 20.72
CA ALA A 272 14.90 -1.08 21.81
C ALA A 272 15.33 0.37 22.10
N LEU A 273 15.48 1.20 21.04
CA LEU A 273 15.86 2.61 21.16
C LEU A 273 14.74 3.48 21.73
N LEU A 274 13.48 3.05 21.58
CA LEU A 274 12.31 3.66 22.22
C LEU A 274 12.21 3.27 23.71
N GLY A 275 13.02 2.29 24.18
CA GLY A 275 13.01 1.78 25.53
C GLY A 275 11.85 0.82 25.83
N ASP A 276 11.21 0.30 24.81
CA ASP A 276 10.08 -0.63 24.95
C ASP A 276 10.61 -2.08 25.01
N GLU A 277 10.19 -2.85 26.02
CA GLU A 277 10.52 -4.26 26.15
C GLU A 277 9.89 -5.09 25.04
N LYS A 278 8.64 -4.76 24.67
CA LYS A 278 7.87 -5.42 23.63
C LYS A 278 7.36 -4.44 22.60
N LEU A 279 7.25 -4.89 21.35
CA LEU A 279 6.70 -4.10 20.25
C LEU A 279 5.18 -4.09 20.33
N ASN A 280 4.56 -2.89 20.39
CA ASN A 280 3.16 -2.72 20.02
C ASN A 280 3.10 -2.13 18.62
N TYR A 281 2.25 -2.74 17.77
CA TYR A 281 2.29 -2.48 16.34
C TYR A 281 0.90 -2.55 15.69
N VAL A 282 0.65 -1.66 14.75
CA VAL A 282 -0.46 -1.75 13.81
C VAL A 282 0.11 -1.65 12.40
N GLY A 283 0.05 -2.74 11.68
CA GLY A 283 0.44 -2.79 10.27
C GLY A 283 -0.78 -2.96 9.37
N ALA A 284 -0.85 -2.14 8.33
CA ALA A 284 -1.86 -2.21 7.31
C ALA A 284 -1.27 -2.81 6.02
N SER A 285 -2.03 -3.65 5.30
CA SER A 285 -1.60 -4.17 4.00
C SER A 285 -0.26 -4.93 4.08
N TYR A 286 0.75 -4.58 3.25
CA TYR A 286 2.12 -5.10 3.39
C TYR A 286 2.67 -4.95 4.82
N GLY A 287 2.26 -3.93 5.58
CA GLY A 287 2.64 -3.80 6.99
C GLY A 287 2.26 -5.01 7.83
N THR A 288 1.30 -5.81 7.40
CA THR A 288 0.92 -7.09 8.05
C THR A 288 1.99 -8.16 7.83
N PHE A 289 2.57 -8.23 6.62
CA PHE A 289 3.69 -9.13 6.33
C PHE A 289 4.95 -8.71 7.09
N LEU A 290 5.23 -7.41 7.21
CA LEU A 290 6.31 -6.88 8.04
C LEU A 290 6.09 -7.24 9.51
N GLY A 291 4.88 -7.04 10.04
CA GLY A 291 4.53 -7.36 11.43
C GLY A 291 4.57 -8.87 11.74
N ALA A 292 4.06 -9.71 10.83
CA ALA A 292 4.11 -11.16 10.96
C ALA A 292 5.58 -11.69 10.88
N THR A 293 6.39 -11.12 9.98
CA THR A 293 7.82 -11.42 9.88
C THR A 293 8.56 -11.04 11.17
N TYR A 294 8.24 -9.88 11.74
CA TYR A 294 8.78 -9.48 13.04
C TYR A 294 8.40 -10.47 14.14
N ALA A 295 7.14 -10.86 14.20
CA ALA A 295 6.66 -11.79 15.22
C ALA A 295 7.32 -13.18 15.11
N ASP A 296 7.58 -13.64 13.89
CA ASP A 296 8.28 -14.91 13.63
C ASP A 296 9.78 -14.85 14.01
N LEU A 297 10.44 -13.69 13.78
CA LEU A 297 11.84 -13.49 14.14
C LEU A 297 12.05 -13.22 15.64
N PHE A 298 11.11 -12.58 16.30
CA PHE A 298 11.24 -12.09 17.67
C PHE A 298 9.97 -12.38 18.51
N PRO A 299 9.51 -13.63 18.63
CA PRO A 299 8.24 -13.95 19.27
C PRO A 299 8.15 -13.46 20.72
N ASP A 300 9.25 -13.54 21.49
CA ASP A 300 9.28 -13.07 22.89
C ASP A 300 9.21 -11.55 23.02
N ARG A 301 9.41 -10.79 21.92
CA ARG A 301 9.36 -9.33 21.88
C ARG A 301 8.04 -8.79 21.34
N VAL A 302 7.09 -9.66 21.06
CA VAL A 302 5.74 -9.29 20.64
C VAL A 302 4.94 -8.76 21.85
N GLY A 303 4.40 -7.55 21.70
CA GLY A 303 3.45 -6.95 22.63
C GLY A 303 2.02 -7.09 22.12
N ARG A 304 1.46 -6.01 21.56
CA ARG A 304 0.12 -5.97 20.98
C ARG A 304 0.25 -5.70 19.49
N LEU A 305 0.03 -6.72 18.67
CA LEU A 305 0.10 -6.63 17.22
C LEU A 305 -1.28 -6.70 16.58
N VAL A 306 -1.59 -5.73 15.74
CA VAL A 306 -2.76 -5.71 14.86
C VAL A 306 -2.28 -5.72 13.42
N LEU A 307 -2.75 -6.68 12.65
CA LEU A 307 -2.40 -6.92 11.25
C LEU A 307 -3.66 -6.75 10.40
N ASP A 308 -3.86 -5.54 9.86
CA ASP A 308 -5.10 -5.11 9.21
C ASP A 308 -4.98 -5.12 7.69
N GLY A 309 -5.90 -5.83 7.01
CA GLY A 309 -5.78 -6.10 5.57
C GLY A 309 -4.63 -7.08 5.32
N ALA A 310 -4.73 -8.27 5.90
CA ALA A 310 -3.59 -9.18 6.06
C ALA A 310 -3.18 -9.88 4.77
N MET A 311 -1.86 -9.97 4.55
CA MET A 311 -1.23 -10.76 3.49
C MET A 311 -1.02 -12.22 3.94
N ASP A 312 -1.15 -13.16 2.99
CA ASP A 312 -0.79 -14.58 3.20
C ASP A 312 0.65 -14.84 2.76
N PRO A 313 1.60 -15.05 3.69
CA PRO A 313 3.02 -15.24 3.37
C PRO A 313 3.33 -16.58 2.69
N THR A 314 2.36 -17.50 2.63
CA THR A 314 2.54 -18.80 1.95
C THR A 314 2.30 -18.73 0.45
N ARG A 315 1.76 -17.61 -0.06
CA ARG A 315 1.42 -17.47 -1.48
C ARG A 315 2.67 -17.18 -2.31
N PRO A 316 3.03 -18.03 -3.29
CA PRO A 316 4.04 -17.67 -4.30
C PRO A 316 3.58 -16.46 -5.11
N ALA A 317 4.52 -15.70 -5.68
CA ALA A 317 4.24 -14.46 -6.39
C ALA A 317 3.15 -14.58 -7.47
N LEU A 318 3.14 -15.66 -8.26
CA LEU A 318 2.10 -15.90 -9.27
C LEU A 318 0.70 -16.01 -8.65
N GLU A 319 0.57 -16.79 -7.58
CA GLU A 319 -0.71 -16.98 -6.91
C GLU A 319 -1.15 -15.72 -6.17
N LEU A 320 -0.20 -15.00 -5.56
CA LEU A 320 -0.46 -13.73 -4.87
C LEU A 320 -1.03 -12.70 -5.86
N ASN A 321 -0.42 -12.52 -7.04
CA ASN A 321 -0.91 -11.58 -8.06
C ASN A 321 -2.29 -12.00 -8.60
N ARG A 322 -2.52 -13.30 -8.83
CA ARG A 322 -3.82 -13.78 -9.29
C ARG A 322 -4.91 -13.61 -8.25
N ASP A 323 -4.61 -13.91 -6.97
CA ASP A 323 -5.56 -13.71 -5.87
C ASP A 323 -5.91 -12.22 -5.69
N GLN A 324 -4.93 -11.32 -5.85
CA GLN A 324 -5.18 -9.87 -5.82
C GLN A 324 -6.04 -9.43 -7.01
N THR A 325 -5.84 -10.02 -8.19
CA THR A 325 -6.70 -9.80 -9.36
C THR A 325 -8.18 -10.14 -9.05
N GLU A 326 -8.43 -11.27 -8.37
CA GLU A 326 -9.76 -11.66 -7.88
C GLU A 326 -10.32 -10.67 -6.83
N GLY A 327 -9.45 -10.12 -5.97
CA GLY A 327 -9.81 -9.09 -5.00
C GLY A 327 -10.29 -7.81 -5.69
N PHE A 328 -9.57 -7.33 -6.70
CA PHE A 328 -10.01 -6.16 -7.48
C PHE A 328 -11.32 -6.40 -8.23
N ASP A 329 -11.55 -7.62 -8.74
CA ASP A 329 -12.84 -7.97 -9.35
C ASP A 329 -13.99 -7.95 -8.33
N THR A 330 -13.74 -8.45 -7.13
CA THR A 330 -14.69 -8.41 -6.01
C THR A 330 -15.08 -6.97 -5.65
N ALA A 331 -14.10 -6.09 -5.50
CA ALA A 331 -14.34 -4.67 -5.20
C ALA A 331 -15.02 -3.95 -6.37
N PHE A 332 -14.61 -4.24 -7.61
CA PHE A 332 -15.28 -3.71 -8.80
C PHE A 332 -16.73 -4.17 -8.88
N THR A 333 -17.01 -5.43 -8.60
CA THR A 333 -18.39 -5.96 -8.54
C THR A 333 -19.23 -5.22 -7.51
N ALA A 334 -18.67 -4.86 -6.35
CA ALA A 334 -19.37 -4.05 -5.33
C ALA A 334 -19.61 -2.62 -5.83
N PHE A 335 -18.61 -1.98 -6.40
CA PHE A 335 -18.73 -0.67 -7.06
C PHE A 335 -19.78 -0.69 -8.18
N ALA A 336 -19.78 -1.71 -9.03
CA ALA A 336 -20.73 -1.83 -10.15
C ALA A 336 -22.18 -1.92 -9.65
N LYS A 337 -22.42 -2.67 -8.57
CA LYS A 337 -23.73 -2.77 -7.90
C LYS A 337 -24.16 -1.43 -7.29
N ASP A 338 -23.24 -0.67 -6.71
CA ASP A 338 -23.53 0.66 -6.19
C ASP A 338 -23.82 1.64 -7.33
N CYS A 339 -22.93 1.71 -8.33
CA CYS A 339 -23.08 2.59 -9.49
C CYS A 339 -24.44 2.38 -10.19
N ALA A 340 -24.83 1.13 -10.43
CA ALA A 340 -26.08 0.82 -11.11
C ALA A 340 -27.35 1.35 -10.39
N LYS A 341 -27.27 1.59 -9.08
CA LYS A 341 -28.36 2.21 -8.29
C LYS A 341 -28.41 3.73 -8.47
N GLN A 342 -27.32 4.35 -8.88
CA GLN A 342 -27.23 5.80 -9.02
C GLN A 342 -27.84 6.26 -10.36
N PRO A 343 -28.57 7.39 -10.40
CA PRO A 343 -29.19 7.88 -11.64
C PRO A 343 -28.16 8.25 -12.71
N ASP A 344 -26.98 8.62 -12.31
CA ASP A 344 -25.84 9.17 -13.08
C ASP A 344 -24.72 8.16 -13.34
N CYS A 345 -24.95 6.85 -13.14
CA CYS A 345 -23.93 5.84 -13.42
C CYS A 345 -23.50 5.84 -14.89
N PRO A 346 -22.27 6.23 -15.23
CA PRO A 346 -21.81 6.31 -16.62
C PRO A 346 -21.68 4.95 -17.30
N LEU A 347 -21.56 3.89 -16.49
CA LEU A 347 -21.44 2.51 -16.94
C LEU A 347 -22.83 1.84 -17.12
N GLY A 348 -23.93 2.57 -16.88
CA GLY A 348 -25.30 2.09 -17.05
C GLY A 348 -25.87 1.38 -15.83
N LYS A 349 -27.10 0.86 -15.99
CA LYS A 349 -27.90 0.26 -14.90
C LYS A 349 -28.02 -1.27 -14.99
N GLY A 350 -27.11 -1.90 -15.72
CA GLY A 350 -27.07 -3.36 -15.84
C GLY A 350 -26.48 -4.03 -14.58
N GLY A 351 -26.45 -5.36 -14.58
CA GLY A 351 -25.71 -6.10 -13.56
C GLY A 351 -24.19 -5.89 -13.68
N PRO A 352 -23.40 -6.40 -12.72
CA PRO A 352 -21.94 -6.22 -12.71
C PRO A 352 -21.25 -6.60 -14.03
N ASP A 353 -21.69 -7.67 -14.68
CA ASP A 353 -21.10 -8.11 -15.96
C ASP A 353 -21.34 -7.08 -17.08
N ALA A 354 -22.52 -6.48 -17.16
CA ALA A 354 -22.81 -5.44 -18.16
C ALA A 354 -22.03 -4.15 -17.87
N VAL A 355 -21.90 -3.78 -16.60
CA VAL A 355 -21.07 -2.64 -16.15
C VAL A 355 -19.61 -2.89 -16.46
N GLY A 356 -19.10 -4.09 -16.20
CA GLY A 356 -17.74 -4.50 -16.51
C GLY A 356 -17.45 -4.50 -18.01
N ALA A 357 -18.36 -5.05 -18.82
CA ALA A 357 -18.21 -5.00 -20.28
C ALA A 357 -18.13 -3.56 -20.82
N ARG A 358 -18.90 -2.63 -20.22
CA ARG A 358 -18.85 -1.22 -20.61
C ARG A 358 -17.57 -0.52 -20.18
N LEU A 359 -17.02 -0.87 -19.00
CA LEU A 359 -15.72 -0.38 -18.57
C LEU A 359 -14.60 -0.91 -19.47
N LYS A 360 -14.62 -2.20 -19.80
CA LYS A 360 -13.65 -2.81 -20.71
C LYS A 360 -13.70 -2.16 -22.12
N GLU A 361 -14.89 -1.87 -22.62
CA GLU A 361 -15.04 -1.14 -23.89
C GLU A 361 -14.50 0.30 -23.80
N PHE A 362 -14.63 0.96 -22.66
CA PHE A 362 -14.02 2.27 -22.44
C PHE A 362 -12.49 2.16 -22.45
N PHE A 363 -11.90 1.20 -21.75
CA PHE A 363 -10.45 0.98 -21.75
C PHE A 363 -9.91 0.76 -23.16
N ARG A 364 -10.52 -0.16 -23.92
CA ARG A 364 -10.15 -0.41 -25.31
C ARG A 364 -10.26 0.84 -26.22
N LYS A 365 -11.18 1.78 -25.92
CA LYS A 365 -11.30 3.02 -26.69
C LYS A 365 -10.18 4.00 -26.38
N VAL A 366 -9.82 4.15 -25.08
CA VAL A 366 -8.74 5.07 -24.68
C VAL A 366 -7.37 4.49 -24.97
N ASP A 367 -7.26 3.18 -25.12
CA ASP A 367 -6.10 2.50 -25.67
C ASP A 367 -5.88 2.90 -27.14
N ALA A 368 -6.86 2.62 -28.00
CA ALA A 368 -6.80 2.96 -29.43
C ALA A 368 -6.71 4.49 -29.66
N GLN A 369 -7.31 5.31 -28.81
CA GLN A 369 -7.32 6.76 -28.91
C GLN A 369 -7.36 7.41 -27.52
N PRO A 370 -6.21 7.75 -26.95
CA PRO A 370 -6.15 8.44 -25.68
C PRO A 370 -6.94 9.76 -25.68
N VAL A 371 -7.59 10.08 -24.55
CA VAL A 371 -8.36 11.32 -24.40
C VAL A 371 -7.54 12.40 -23.70
N SER A 372 -7.91 13.66 -23.91
CA SER A 372 -7.24 14.78 -23.22
C SER A 372 -7.36 14.63 -21.71
N SER A 373 -6.27 14.89 -21.00
CA SER A 373 -6.21 14.86 -19.53
C SER A 373 -5.97 16.24 -18.91
N GLY A 374 -5.83 17.27 -19.74
CA GLY A 374 -5.36 18.59 -19.33
C GLY A 374 -3.83 18.72 -19.27
N ASP A 375 -3.09 17.61 -19.30
CA ASP A 375 -1.65 17.53 -19.44
C ASP A 375 -1.32 17.03 -20.87
N PRO A 376 -0.72 17.87 -21.73
CA PRO A 376 -0.47 17.48 -23.12
C PRO A 376 0.55 16.35 -23.28
N ASP A 377 1.44 16.18 -22.30
CA ASP A 377 2.49 15.14 -22.32
C ASP A 377 1.97 13.81 -21.72
N ARG A 378 0.76 13.83 -21.13
CA ARG A 378 0.16 12.68 -20.44
C ARG A 378 -1.32 12.53 -20.79
N PRO A 379 -1.68 12.30 -22.07
CA PRO A 379 -3.05 11.95 -22.42
C PRO A 379 -3.51 10.71 -21.66
N LEU A 380 -4.79 10.61 -21.34
CA LEU A 380 -5.33 9.45 -20.64
C LEU A 380 -5.47 8.27 -21.60
N GLY A 381 -4.49 7.38 -21.62
CA GLY A 381 -4.53 6.07 -22.25
C GLY A 381 -5.05 4.99 -21.29
N GLU A 382 -5.06 3.72 -21.73
CA GLU A 382 -5.58 2.61 -20.95
C GLU A 382 -4.85 2.42 -19.62
N ALA A 383 -3.51 2.46 -19.60
CA ALA A 383 -2.71 2.25 -18.40
C ALA A 383 -3.07 3.24 -17.27
N LEU A 384 -3.15 4.54 -17.58
CA LEU A 384 -3.52 5.57 -16.61
C LEU A 384 -5.01 5.49 -16.23
N ALA A 385 -5.89 5.16 -17.17
CA ALA A 385 -7.31 4.99 -16.91
C ALA A 385 -7.57 3.80 -15.97
N THR A 386 -6.93 2.67 -16.21
CA THR A 386 -7.01 1.47 -15.38
C THR A 386 -6.46 1.74 -13.97
N THR A 387 -5.30 2.41 -13.87
CA THR A 387 -4.72 2.79 -12.57
C THR A 387 -5.65 3.71 -11.80
N GLY A 388 -6.25 4.71 -12.44
CA GLY A 388 -7.21 5.62 -11.80
C GLY A 388 -8.46 4.90 -11.27
N VAL A 389 -8.96 3.90 -12.00
CA VAL A 389 -10.07 3.06 -11.52
C VAL A 389 -9.63 2.21 -10.33
N ILE A 390 -8.49 1.51 -10.43
CA ILE A 390 -7.93 0.67 -9.36
C ILE A 390 -7.72 1.50 -8.09
N ALA A 391 -7.16 2.71 -8.20
CA ALA A 391 -6.94 3.61 -7.06
C ALA A 391 -8.23 3.87 -6.26
N ALA A 392 -9.33 4.11 -6.94
CA ALA A 392 -10.62 4.39 -6.31
C ALA A 392 -11.30 3.14 -5.71
N LEU A 393 -10.91 1.92 -6.12
CA LEU A 393 -11.46 0.68 -5.55
C LEU A 393 -10.93 0.38 -4.15
N TYR A 394 -9.84 1.02 -3.72
CA TYR A 394 -9.30 0.86 -2.37
C TYR A 394 -10.22 1.41 -1.28
N ASP A 395 -11.11 2.37 -1.63
CA ASP A 395 -11.98 3.03 -0.66
C ASP A 395 -13.36 3.33 -1.27
N GLU A 396 -14.41 2.78 -0.65
CA GLU A 396 -15.79 3.04 -1.10
C GLU A 396 -16.18 4.52 -1.07
N SER A 397 -15.55 5.32 -0.21
CA SER A 397 -15.77 6.77 -0.15
C SER A 397 -15.30 7.50 -1.42
N ALA A 398 -14.42 6.89 -2.22
CA ALA A 398 -13.96 7.41 -3.51
C ALA A 398 -14.89 7.07 -4.69
N TRP A 399 -15.89 6.18 -4.51
CA TRP A 399 -16.77 5.75 -5.59
C TRP A 399 -17.58 6.88 -6.24
N PRO A 400 -18.10 7.90 -5.51
CA PRO A 400 -18.70 9.07 -6.14
C PRO A 400 -17.74 9.80 -7.10
N GLN A 401 -16.49 10.02 -6.66
CA GLN A 401 -15.45 10.64 -7.49
C GLN A 401 -15.11 9.78 -8.72
N LEU A 402 -15.06 8.46 -8.56
CA LEU A 402 -14.83 7.53 -9.67
C LEU A 402 -15.95 7.61 -10.72
N ARG A 403 -17.21 7.68 -10.29
CA ARG A 403 -18.33 7.85 -11.23
C ARG A 403 -18.22 9.14 -12.03
N GLU A 404 -17.90 10.25 -11.37
CA GLU A 404 -17.72 11.55 -12.01
C GLU A 404 -16.53 11.53 -12.99
N ALA A 405 -15.38 10.98 -12.56
CA ALA A 405 -14.18 10.86 -13.40
C ALA A 405 -14.42 9.99 -14.63
N LEU A 406 -15.12 8.84 -14.49
CA LEU A 406 -15.50 7.99 -15.61
C LEU A 406 -16.48 8.71 -16.55
N SER A 407 -17.47 9.43 -16.02
CA SER A 407 -18.41 10.20 -16.83
C SER A 407 -17.69 11.26 -17.67
N SER A 408 -16.78 12.01 -17.06
CA SER A 408 -15.96 13.03 -17.74
C SER A 408 -15.06 12.41 -18.82
N ALA A 409 -14.36 11.32 -18.49
CA ALA A 409 -13.44 10.66 -19.41
C ALA A 409 -14.17 10.06 -20.64
N MET A 410 -15.36 9.48 -20.44
CA MET A 410 -16.20 8.99 -21.54
C MET A 410 -16.73 10.11 -22.44
N ASN A 411 -16.70 11.36 -21.98
CA ASN A 411 -17.03 12.57 -22.74
C ASN A 411 -15.79 13.35 -23.24
N GLY A 412 -14.59 12.77 -23.12
CA GLY A 412 -13.36 13.32 -23.69
C GLY A 412 -12.48 14.13 -22.71
N ASP A 413 -12.82 14.17 -21.42
CA ASP A 413 -12.00 14.80 -20.37
C ASP A 413 -11.49 13.75 -19.36
N GLY A 414 -10.25 13.33 -19.54
CA GLY A 414 -9.57 12.33 -18.72
C GLY A 414 -8.94 12.84 -17.42
N SER A 415 -9.05 14.16 -17.14
CA SER A 415 -8.33 14.79 -16.01
C SER A 415 -8.68 14.17 -14.65
N GLY A 416 -9.92 13.77 -14.44
CA GLY A 416 -10.36 13.15 -13.19
C GLY A 416 -9.73 11.77 -12.94
N LEU A 417 -9.65 10.91 -13.98
CA LEU A 417 -8.99 9.60 -13.87
C LEU A 417 -7.47 9.75 -13.77
N LEU A 418 -6.86 10.72 -14.49
CA LEU A 418 -5.44 11.04 -14.35
C LEU A 418 -5.11 11.45 -12.91
N SER A 419 -5.94 12.30 -12.29
CA SER A 419 -5.74 12.72 -10.89
C SER A 419 -5.79 11.54 -9.91
N LEU A 420 -6.68 10.56 -10.14
CA LEU A 420 -6.73 9.33 -9.34
C LEU A 420 -5.48 8.47 -9.56
N ALA A 421 -4.98 8.36 -10.80
CA ALA A 421 -3.75 7.66 -11.12
C ALA A 421 -2.52 8.36 -10.50
N ASP A 422 -2.44 9.69 -10.56
CA ASP A 422 -1.38 10.47 -9.94
C ASP A 422 -1.35 10.30 -8.41
N SER A 423 -2.53 10.23 -7.78
CA SER A 423 -2.64 9.93 -6.36
C SER A 423 -2.12 8.52 -6.01
N TYR A 424 -2.37 7.53 -6.87
CA TYR A 424 -1.87 6.17 -6.69
C TYR A 424 -0.34 6.07 -6.84
N TYR A 425 0.21 6.79 -7.81
CA TYR A 425 1.64 6.85 -8.05
C TYR A 425 2.39 7.85 -7.15
N GLU A 426 1.67 8.58 -6.30
CA GLU A 426 2.22 9.68 -5.48
C GLU A 426 3.00 10.70 -6.34
N ARG A 427 2.44 11.05 -7.51
CA ARG A 427 2.98 12.08 -8.40
C ARG A 427 2.53 13.46 -7.96
N GLU A 428 3.48 14.34 -7.72
CA GLU A 428 3.23 15.73 -7.35
C GLU A 428 2.95 16.62 -8.59
N ALA A 429 2.34 17.77 -8.36
CA ALA A 429 1.98 18.71 -9.43
C ALA A 429 3.19 19.26 -10.22
N ASP A 430 4.39 19.21 -9.64
CA ASP A 430 5.64 19.62 -10.31
C ASP A 430 6.29 18.48 -11.12
N GLY A 431 5.63 17.32 -11.25
CA GLY A 431 6.08 16.16 -12.01
C GLY A 431 7.05 15.26 -11.26
N LYS A 432 7.25 15.47 -9.96
CA LYS A 432 8.03 14.56 -9.13
C LYS A 432 7.17 13.43 -8.63
N TYR A 433 7.78 12.28 -8.44
CA TYR A 433 7.20 11.11 -7.81
C TYR A 433 7.84 10.89 -6.43
N ALA A 434 7.03 10.56 -5.43
CA ALA A 434 7.54 9.92 -4.24
C ALA A 434 8.13 8.55 -4.60
N ASN A 435 8.90 7.96 -3.71
CA ASN A 435 9.59 6.71 -4.08
C ASN A 435 8.76 5.43 -3.85
N LEU A 436 7.46 5.56 -3.61
CA LEU A 436 6.56 4.42 -3.35
C LEU A 436 6.76 3.29 -4.37
N MET A 437 6.63 3.58 -5.67
CA MET A 437 6.69 2.55 -6.71
C MET A 437 8.10 1.94 -6.87
N PHE A 438 9.14 2.71 -6.62
CA PHE A 438 10.52 2.23 -6.66
C PHE A 438 10.81 1.28 -5.51
N ALA A 439 10.45 1.68 -4.29
CA ALA A 439 10.58 0.84 -3.11
C ALA A 439 9.66 -0.39 -3.16
N ASN A 440 8.45 -0.24 -3.72
CA ASN A 440 7.51 -1.35 -3.92
C ASN A 440 8.14 -2.47 -4.77
N ALA A 441 8.66 -2.12 -5.94
CA ALA A 441 9.34 -3.08 -6.80
C ALA A 441 10.58 -3.69 -6.12
N ALA A 442 11.40 -2.87 -5.47
CA ALA A 442 12.64 -3.32 -4.83
C ALA A 442 12.39 -4.34 -3.71
N VAL A 443 11.40 -4.09 -2.85
CA VAL A 443 11.05 -4.99 -1.74
C VAL A 443 10.39 -6.26 -2.26
N ASN A 444 9.37 -6.15 -3.11
CA ASN A 444 8.65 -7.32 -3.63
C ASN A 444 9.56 -8.27 -4.41
N CYS A 445 10.42 -7.72 -5.30
CA CYS A 445 11.34 -8.53 -6.11
C CYS A 445 12.49 -9.14 -5.30
N LEU A 446 12.78 -8.63 -4.11
CA LEU A 446 13.77 -9.20 -3.19
C LEU A 446 13.16 -10.25 -2.26
N ASP A 447 11.92 -10.05 -1.83
CA ASP A 447 11.22 -10.93 -0.89
C ASP A 447 10.72 -12.23 -1.53
N GLN A 448 10.44 -12.22 -2.85
CA GLN A 448 9.97 -13.41 -3.56
C GLN A 448 10.60 -13.56 -4.96
N PRO A 449 10.80 -14.81 -5.42
CA PRO A 449 11.14 -15.06 -6.82
C PRO A 449 10.08 -14.46 -7.77
N PRO A 450 10.47 -14.06 -9.00
CA PRO A 450 9.53 -13.50 -9.96
C PRO A 450 8.38 -14.46 -10.29
N ALA A 451 7.18 -13.91 -10.52
CA ALA A 451 6.00 -14.68 -10.88
C ALA A 451 6.15 -15.39 -12.23
N PHE A 452 6.89 -14.80 -13.15
CA PHE A 452 7.08 -15.29 -14.51
C PHE A 452 8.55 -15.34 -14.89
N SER A 453 8.89 -16.25 -15.82
CA SER A 453 10.24 -16.37 -16.38
C SER A 453 10.43 -15.51 -17.64
N GLY A 454 9.34 -15.01 -18.22
CA GLY A 454 9.33 -14.21 -19.45
C GLY A 454 7.91 -14.03 -19.98
N PRO A 455 7.74 -13.28 -21.10
CA PRO A 455 6.44 -12.98 -21.68
C PRO A 455 5.60 -14.22 -22.04
N GLU A 456 6.23 -15.29 -22.49
CA GLU A 456 5.54 -16.54 -22.87
C GLU A 456 4.89 -17.23 -21.65
N ALA A 457 5.47 -17.04 -20.46
CA ALA A 457 4.88 -17.54 -19.23
C ALA A 457 3.64 -16.71 -18.83
N VAL A 458 3.61 -15.40 -19.16
CA VAL A 458 2.41 -14.57 -19.01
C VAL A 458 1.29 -15.09 -19.92
N ASP A 459 1.57 -15.30 -21.21
CA ASP A 459 0.59 -15.85 -22.17
C ASP A 459 -0.05 -17.15 -21.66
N THR A 460 0.76 -18.02 -21.07
CA THR A 460 0.29 -19.29 -20.50
C THR A 460 -0.64 -19.08 -19.31
N ALA A 461 -0.38 -18.08 -18.49
CA ALA A 461 -1.15 -17.79 -17.28
C ALA A 461 -2.38 -16.90 -17.56
N LEU A 462 -2.39 -16.15 -18.65
CA LEU A 462 -3.39 -15.14 -19.01
C LEU A 462 -4.84 -15.62 -18.85
N PRO A 463 -5.25 -16.81 -19.34
CA PRO A 463 -6.62 -17.29 -19.15
C PRO A 463 -7.04 -17.43 -17.69
N SER A 464 -6.10 -17.68 -16.77
CA SER A 464 -6.40 -17.80 -15.34
C SER A 464 -6.60 -16.44 -14.67
N PHE A 465 -5.90 -15.40 -15.13
CA PHE A 465 -6.07 -14.02 -14.68
C PHE A 465 -7.35 -13.40 -15.24
N GLU A 466 -7.64 -13.62 -16.53
CA GLU A 466 -8.90 -13.16 -17.16
C GLU A 466 -10.13 -13.82 -16.53
N LYS A 467 -10.00 -15.07 -16.06
CA LYS A 467 -11.05 -15.74 -15.28
C LYS A 467 -11.20 -15.11 -13.89
N ALA A 468 -10.10 -14.70 -13.25
CA ALA A 468 -10.11 -14.04 -11.94
C ALA A 468 -10.74 -12.64 -12.02
N SER A 469 -10.45 -11.90 -13.10
CA SER A 469 -11.12 -10.64 -13.44
C SER A 469 -11.22 -10.44 -14.95
N PRO A 470 -12.42 -10.46 -15.51
CA PRO A 470 -12.62 -10.14 -16.93
C PRO A 470 -12.20 -8.73 -17.32
N VAL A 471 -12.15 -7.79 -16.35
CA VAL A 471 -11.83 -6.38 -16.59
C VAL A 471 -10.34 -6.10 -16.43
N PHE A 472 -9.73 -6.58 -15.34
CA PHE A 472 -8.35 -6.21 -14.96
C PHE A 472 -7.34 -7.33 -15.19
N GLY A 473 -7.79 -8.55 -15.49
CA GLY A 473 -6.95 -9.74 -15.47
C GLY A 473 -5.76 -9.67 -16.42
N ALA A 474 -5.97 -9.19 -17.65
CA ALA A 474 -4.89 -9.07 -18.63
C ALA A 474 -3.79 -8.12 -18.15
N GLY A 475 -4.15 -6.88 -17.77
CA GLY A 475 -3.18 -5.89 -17.33
C GLY A 475 -2.44 -6.31 -16.06
N LEU A 476 -3.13 -6.90 -15.08
CA LEU A 476 -2.48 -7.37 -13.85
C LEU A 476 -1.57 -8.59 -14.06
N ALA A 477 -1.86 -9.45 -15.06
CA ALA A 477 -0.97 -10.53 -15.44
C ALA A 477 0.34 -9.96 -16.02
N TRP A 478 0.26 -9.01 -16.95
CA TRP A 478 1.44 -8.39 -17.55
C TRP A 478 2.23 -7.55 -16.54
N ALA A 479 1.56 -6.81 -15.64
CA ALA A 479 2.23 -6.06 -14.58
C ALA A 479 3.08 -6.96 -13.67
N ALA A 480 2.68 -8.20 -13.41
CA ALA A 480 3.44 -9.16 -12.61
C ALA A 480 4.75 -9.63 -13.25
N LEU A 481 5.04 -9.24 -14.50
CA LEU A 481 6.30 -9.53 -15.19
C LEU A 481 7.46 -8.65 -14.70
N ASN A 482 7.21 -7.56 -13.99
CA ASN A 482 8.21 -6.55 -13.61
C ASN A 482 9.45 -7.13 -12.90
N CYS A 483 9.28 -8.07 -11.96
CA CYS A 483 10.38 -8.68 -11.22
C CYS A 483 11.24 -9.65 -12.09
N THR A 484 10.79 -10.04 -13.26
CA THR A 484 11.54 -10.91 -14.18
C THR A 484 12.87 -10.29 -14.62
N TYR A 485 12.90 -8.96 -14.72
CA TYR A 485 14.07 -8.19 -15.17
C TYR A 485 14.83 -7.52 -14.02
N TRP A 486 14.44 -7.82 -12.77
CA TRP A 486 15.06 -7.20 -11.60
C TRP A 486 16.53 -7.59 -11.45
N PRO A 487 17.46 -6.64 -11.17
CA PRO A 487 18.90 -6.91 -11.23
C PRO A 487 19.40 -7.74 -10.04
N VAL A 488 18.63 -7.83 -8.97
CA VAL A 488 18.99 -8.55 -7.74
C VAL A 488 18.13 -9.81 -7.60
N LYS A 489 18.77 -10.93 -7.29
CA LYS A 489 18.04 -12.18 -7.05
C LYS A 489 17.26 -12.10 -5.74
N ALA A 490 16.05 -12.63 -5.74
CA ALA A 490 15.24 -12.77 -4.55
C ALA A 490 16.00 -13.56 -3.46
N THR A 491 15.96 -13.04 -2.23
CA THR A 491 16.54 -13.67 -1.05
C THR A 491 15.49 -14.35 -0.19
N GLY A 492 14.22 -13.94 -0.34
CA GLY A 492 13.05 -14.52 0.31
C GLY A 492 12.34 -15.54 -0.56
N LYS A 493 11.30 -16.13 -0.02
CA LYS A 493 10.34 -17.02 -0.68
C LYS A 493 9.07 -17.13 0.13
N ALA A 494 7.99 -17.53 -0.50
CA ALA A 494 6.75 -17.89 0.18
C ALA A 494 7.01 -18.97 1.25
N ARG A 495 6.52 -18.74 2.46
CA ARG A 495 6.66 -19.65 3.60
C ARG A 495 5.63 -19.36 4.67
N GLU A 496 5.33 -20.33 5.49
CA GLU A 496 4.51 -20.18 6.68
C GLU A 496 5.24 -19.33 7.75
N LEU A 497 4.50 -18.48 8.45
CA LEU A 497 4.95 -17.69 9.59
C LEU A 497 4.14 -18.10 10.81
N THR A 498 4.76 -18.83 11.73
CA THR A 498 4.04 -19.38 12.90
C THR A 498 4.13 -18.48 14.13
N ALA A 499 5.13 -17.61 14.21
CA ALA A 499 5.40 -16.75 15.36
C ALA A 499 5.28 -17.49 16.71
N LYS A 500 5.83 -18.71 16.78
CA LYS A 500 5.67 -19.62 17.90
C LYS A 500 6.05 -19.01 19.24
N GLY A 501 5.12 -19.04 20.21
CA GLY A 501 5.33 -18.47 21.54
C GLY A 501 5.08 -16.96 21.63
N ALA A 502 4.66 -16.30 20.55
CA ALA A 502 4.31 -14.89 20.59
C ALA A 502 3.03 -14.61 21.41
N ALA A 503 2.91 -13.41 21.96
CA ALA A 503 1.66 -12.93 22.54
C ALA A 503 0.53 -12.91 21.50
N PRO A 504 -0.75 -12.91 21.89
CA PRO A 504 -1.87 -12.91 20.95
C PRO A 504 -1.75 -11.82 19.88
N ILE A 505 -2.00 -12.20 18.62
CA ILE A 505 -1.92 -11.32 17.44
C ILE A 505 -3.31 -11.20 16.82
N VAL A 506 -3.83 -9.99 16.64
CA VAL A 506 -5.11 -9.74 15.99
C VAL A 506 -4.90 -9.56 14.49
N VAL A 507 -5.49 -10.44 13.70
CA VAL A 507 -5.49 -10.39 12.23
C VAL A 507 -6.85 -9.91 11.77
N VAL A 508 -6.89 -8.84 10.99
CA VAL A 508 -8.13 -8.23 10.50
C VAL A 508 -8.27 -8.47 9.01
N GLY A 509 -9.44 -8.89 8.58
CA GLY A 509 -9.76 -9.07 7.16
C GLY A 509 -11.10 -8.42 6.80
N THR A 510 -11.11 -7.65 5.71
CA THR A 510 -12.31 -7.07 5.09
C THR A 510 -12.84 -8.01 4.02
N THR A 511 -14.15 -8.32 4.03
CA THR A 511 -14.72 -9.36 3.15
C THR A 511 -14.63 -9.03 1.66
N ARG A 512 -14.58 -7.75 1.29
CA ARG A 512 -14.48 -7.28 -0.10
C ARG A 512 -13.25 -6.36 -0.29
N ASP A 513 -12.14 -6.79 0.31
CA ASP A 513 -10.85 -6.10 0.19
C ASP A 513 -10.26 -6.33 -1.21
N PRO A 514 -9.96 -5.26 -1.98
CA PRO A 514 -9.39 -5.37 -3.33
C PRO A 514 -7.94 -5.82 -3.35
N ALA A 515 -7.13 -5.40 -2.37
CA ALA A 515 -5.69 -5.53 -2.42
C ALA A 515 -5.19 -6.74 -1.62
N THR A 516 -5.86 -7.05 -0.49
CA THR A 516 -5.54 -8.20 0.37
C THR A 516 -6.81 -9.03 0.59
N PRO A 517 -7.16 -9.92 -0.36
CA PRO A 517 -8.38 -10.70 -0.31
C PRO A 517 -8.60 -11.39 1.03
N TYR A 518 -9.83 -11.37 1.54
CA TYR A 518 -10.20 -11.86 2.87
C TYR A 518 -9.65 -13.26 3.21
N LYS A 519 -9.56 -14.16 2.21
CA LYS A 519 -8.96 -15.49 2.37
C LYS A 519 -7.52 -15.47 2.89
N TRP A 520 -6.76 -14.39 2.63
CA TRP A 520 -5.41 -14.24 3.15
C TRP A 520 -5.39 -13.93 4.66
N ALA A 521 -6.34 -13.13 5.14
CA ALA A 521 -6.48 -12.87 6.57
C ALA A 521 -6.86 -14.17 7.33
N GLN A 522 -7.74 -15.00 6.76
CA GLN A 522 -8.07 -16.30 7.30
C GLN A 522 -6.83 -17.22 7.35
N ALA A 523 -6.04 -17.23 6.26
CA ALA A 523 -4.83 -18.04 6.17
C ALA A 523 -3.79 -17.60 7.20
N LEU A 524 -3.49 -16.28 7.29
CA LEU A 524 -2.50 -15.76 8.24
C LEU A 524 -2.93 -16.01 9.70
N ALA A 525 -4.21 -15.78 10.03
CA ALA A 525 -4.70 -16.05 11.38
C ALA A 525 -4.54 -17.53 11.77
N GLY A 526 -4.77 -18.44 10.82
CA GLY A 526 -4.59 -19.89 11.04
C GLY A 526 -3.13 -20.35 11.11
N GLN A 527 -2.20 -19.63 10.49
CA GLN A 527 -0.75 -19.94 10.53
C GLN A 527 -0.11 -19.52 11.87
N LEU A 528 -0.52 -18.36 12.39
CA LEU A 528 0.03 -17.83 13.63
C LEU A 528 -0.45 -18.63 14.84
N GLU A 529 0.47 -19.15 15.66
CA GLU A 529 0.13 -19.95 16.86
C GLU A 529 -0.83 -19.22 17.80
N SER A 530 -0.72 -17.90 17.89
CA SER A 530 -1.55 -17.03 18.74
C SER A 530 -2.44 -16.07 17.91
N GLY A 531 -2.72 -16.43 16.65
CA GLY A 531 -3.53 -15.63 15.74
C GLY A 531 -5.00 -15.59 16.17
N THR A 532 -5.65 -14.45 16.00
CA THR A 532 -7.08 -14.23 16.26
C THR A 532 -7.68 -13.48 15.09
N LEU A 533 -8.65 -14.08 14.38
CA LEU A 533 -9.30 -13.46 13.22
C LEU A 533 -10.41 -12.49 13.67
N LEU A 534 -10.35 -11.26 13.20
CA LEU A 534 -11.41 -10.26 13.30
C LEU A 534 -11.88 -9.91 11.89
N THR A 535 -13.16 -10.13 11.59
CA THR A 535 -13.74 -9.93 10.27
C THR A 535 -14.53 -8.62 10.21
N TYR A 536 -14.27 -7.81 9.20
CA TYR A 536 -15.14 -6.71 8.80
C TYR A 536 -15.93 -7.12 7.55
N ASP A 537 -17.27 -7.16 7.67
CA ASP A 537 -18.14 -7.36 6.51
C ASP A 537 -18.41 -6.02 5.85
N GLY A 538 -17.50 -5.61 4.97
CA GLY A 538 -17.50 -4.30 4.36
C GLY A 538 -16.73 -4.25 3.05
N ASP A 539 -16.67 -3.06 2.46
CA ASP A 539 -15.98 -2.74 1.23
C ASP A 539 -14.67 -1.95 1.50
N GLY A 540 -13.73 -2.06 0.59
CA GLY A 540 -12.47 -1.32 0.63
C GLY A 540 -11.35 -2.03 1.38
N HIS A 541 -10.18 -1.41 1.37
CA HIS A 541 -8.93 -1.98 1.87
C HIS A 541 -8.70 -1.59 3.33
N THR A 542 -8.45 -2.57 4.22
CA THR A 542 -8.31 -2.41 5.70
C THR A 542 -9.64 -2.06 6.40
N ALA A 543 -9.65 -1.99 7.73
CA ALA A 543 -10.87 -1.75 8.49
C ALA A 543 -10.71 -0.81 9.70
N TYR A 544 -9.52 -0.75 10.34
CA TYR A 544 -9.32 0.02 11.56
C TYR A 544 -9.29 1.53 11.31
N GLY A 545 -10.12 2.26 12.02
CA GLY A 545 -10.24 3.72 11.88
C GLY A 545 -11.06 4.15 10.66
N ARG A 546 -11.80 3.23 10.04
CA ARG A 546 -12.62 3.50 8.83
C ARG A 546 -14.13 3.60 9.12
N GLY A 547 -14.51 3.81 10.36
CA GLY A 547 -15.89 4.11 10.76
C GLY A 547 -16.72 2.91 11.21
N SER A 548 -16.14 1.71 11.39
CA SER A 548 -16.81 0.59 12.03
C SER A 548 -16.61 0.62 13.54
N ASP A 549 -17.63 1.04 14.29
CA ASP A 549 -17.59 1.06 15.76
C ASP A 549 -17.23 -0.33 16.35
N CYS A 550 -17.67 -1.40 15.71
CA CYS A 550 -17.42 -2.77 16.15
C CYS A 550 -15.94 -3.16 16.01
N ILE A 551 -15.33 -2.88 14.86
CA ILE A 551 -13.90 -3.10 14.59
C ILE A 551 -13.08 -2.23 15.53
N ASP A 552 -13.37 -0.93 15.58
CA ASP A 552 -12.62 0.04 16.37
C ASP A 552 -12.67 -0.29 17.86
N ALA A 553 -13.85 -0.64 18.39
CA ALA A 553 -13.99 -1.05 19.79
C ALA A 553 -13.19 -2.33 20.11
N ALA A 554 -13.19 -3.33 19.23
CA ALA A 554 -12.45 -4.56 19.42
C ALA A 554 -10.92 -4.31 19.43
N ILE A 555 -10.42 -3.58 18.46
CA ILE A 555 -8.99 -3.24 18.35
C ILE A 555 -8.56 -2.32 19.49
N ASN A 556 -9.35 -1.28 19.82
CA ASN A 556 -9.07 -0.38 20.92
C ASN A 556 -8.97 -1.13 22.25
N ARG A 557 -9.89 -2.05 22.52
CA ARG A 557 -9.85 -2.89 23.72
C ARG A 557 -8.57 -3.72 23.78
N TYR A 558 -8.19 -4.32 22.67
CA TYR A 558 -6.93 -5.08 22.59
C TYR A 558 -5.72 -4.17 22.80
N LEU A 559 -5.64 -3.02 22.11
CA LEU A 559 -4.54 -2.09 22.25
C LEU A 559 -4.45 -1.44 23.65
N LEU A 560 -5.58 -1.23 24.35
CA LEU A 560 -5.59 -0.56 25.64
C LEU A 560 -5.54 -1.51 26.83
N GLU A 561 -6.18 -2.69 26.73
CA GLU A 561 -6.32 -3.64 27.84
C GLU A 561 -5.55 -4.95 27.62
N GLY A 562 -5.06 -5.23 26.40
CA GLY A 562 -4.41 -6.49 26.05
C GLY A 562 -5.38 -7.65 25.85
N LYS A 563 -6.69 -7.36 25.72
CA LYS A 563 -7.74 -8.37 25.54
C LYS A 563 -8.07 -8.52 24.05
N ALA A 564 -7.54 -9.56 23.43
CA ALA A 564 -7.87 -9.89 22.05
C ALA A 564 -9.39 -10.18 21.90
N PRO A 565 -9.98 -9.89 20.72
CA PRO A 565 -11.34 -10.33 20.43
C PRO A 565 -11.43 -11.87 20.42
N GLU A 566 -12.65 -12.40 20.50
CA GLU A 566 -12.89 -13.82 20.24
C GLU A 566 -12.50 -14.14 18.80
N ASP A 567 -11.87 -15.30 18.60
CA ASP A 567 -11.49 -15.75 17.27
C ASP A 567 -12.72 -15.93 16.36
N GLY A 568 -12.61 -15.46 15.13
CA GLY A 568 -13.70 -15.47 14.16
C GLY A 568 -14.80 -14.45 14.41
N LYS A 569 -14.60 -13.49 15.35
CA LYS A 569 -15.57 -12.40 15.55
C LYS A 569 -15.82 -11.64 14.25
N LYS A 570 -17.12 -11.41 13.95
CA LYS A 570 -17.58 -10.64 12.78
C LYS A 570 -18.16 -9.29 13.20
N CYS A 571 -17.86 -8.32 12.45
CA CYS A 571 -18.32 -6.95 12.47
C CYS A 571 -18.82 -6.55 11.05
#